data_e36e3a1461a0f6600fd3bb1322ddafb4
#
_entry.id   e36e3a1461a0f6600fd3bb1322ddafb4
#
_cell.length_a   1.000
_cell.length_b   1.000
_cell.length_c   1.000
_cell.angle_alpha   90.00
_cell.angle_beta   90.00
_cell.angle_gamma   90.00
#
_symmetry.space_group_name_H-M   'P 1'
#
loop_
_entity.id
_entity.type
_entity.pdbx_description
1 polymer ?
#
loop_
_entity_poly.entity_id
_entity_poly.type
_entity_poly.pdbx_seq_one_letter_code
_entity_poly.pdbx_strand_id
1 'polypeptide(L)'
;MRRLSDRFAESVRSCTDLQRLRSLVEDATRELGFQFYALLDHRSLSGPGAAALRIDNYPSEWAAEIISLGYAADDPVHLASCRTNVAFAWSELGRLIKLEPRHCRILARSRHFGLGPGVTIPANVPGEPSASCSFAVRAGSELPSAQIHCAALIGAHALWAARRFRPAATRPHLSRRELQCLRLVALGKTDWEIARILGFSQHTAHQYVKRARAAYDTVSRTQLVVYGLRDAWISFDDAIPPSG
;
A
#
# COMPACT_ATOMS: atom_id res chain seq x y z
N MET A 1 22.78 -4.68 -15.69
CA MET A 1 21.72 -4.58 -14.66
C MET A 1 21.55 -3.17 -14.13
N ARG A 2 22.57 -2.50 -13.61
CA ARG A 2 22.47 -1.09 -13.16
C ARG A 2 21.93 -0.16 -14.25
N ARG A 3 22.36 -0.33 -15.51
CA ARG A 3 21.82 0.42 -16.66
C ARG A 3 20.33 0.21 -16.92
N LEU A 4 19.76 -0.95 -16.62
CA LEU A 4 18.32 -1.21 -16.80
C LEU A 4 17.49 -0.44 -15.77
N SER A 5 17.83 -0.55 -14.48
CA SER A 5 17.13 0.20 -13.43
C SER A 5 17.21 1.71 -13.63
N ASP A 6 18.38 2.22 -14.06
CA ASP A 6 18.58 3.66 -14.31
C ASP A 6 17.72 4.14 -15.50
N ARG A 7 17.74 3.40 -16.63
CA ARG A 7 16.87 3.70 -17.79
C ARG A 7 15.39 3.65 -17.42
N PHE A 8 14.99 2.63 -16.65
CA PHE A 8 13.61 2.51 -16.19
C PHE A 8 13.21 3.70 -15.32
N ALA A 9 14.06 4.08 -14.34
CA ALA A 9 13.83 5.21 -13.47
C ALA A 9 13.65 6.53 -14.24
N GLU A 10 14.43 6.77 -15.28
CA GLU A 10 14.28 7.92 -16.18
C GLU A 10 12.97 7.86 -16.97
N SER A 11 12.66 6.71 -17.57
CA SER A 11 11.46 6.52 -18.39
C SER A 11 10.18 6.71 -17.60
N VAL A 12 10.10 6.24 -16.34
CA VAL A 12 8.90 6.41 -15.53
C VAL A 12 8.71 7.85 -15.00
N ARG A 13 9.77 8.66 -14.93
CA ARG A 13 9.65 10.09 -14.58
C ARG A 13 8.89 10.87 -15.64
N SER A 14 9.08 10.55 -16.89
CA SER A 14 8.40 11.16 -18.04
C SER A 14 7.09 10.46 -18.44
N CYS A 15 6.72 9.41 -17.73
CA CYS A 15 5.50 8.65 -18.00
C CYS A 15 4.25 9.49 -17.71
N THR A 16 3.33 9.59 -18.67
CA THR A 16 2.14 10.46 -18.62
C THR A 16 0.85 9.76 -18.28
N ASP A 17 0.80 8.42 -18.44
CA ASP A 17 -0.40 7.62 -18.25
C ASP A 17 -0.11 6.18 -17.83
N LEU A 18 -1.16 5.47 -17.40
CA LEU A 18 -1.07 4.08 -16.94
C LEU A 18 -0.73 3.09 -18.07
N GLN A 19 -1.12 3.36 -19.30
CA GLN A 19 -0.82 2.48 -20.45
C GLN A 19 0.68 2.49 -20.73
N ARG A 20 1.28 3.68 -20.72
CA ARG A 20 2.73 3.82 -20.86
C ARG A 20 3.49 3.15 -19.71
N LEU A 21 3.00 3.31 -18.47
CA LEU A 21 3.58 2.62 -17.31
C LEU A 21 3.50 1.10 -17.48
N ARG A 22 2.37 0.56 -17.91
CA ARG A 22 2.19 -0.87 -18.21
C ARG A 22 3.25 -1.36 -19.18
N SER A 23 3.41 -0.68 -20.32
CA SER A 23 4.42 -1.07 -21.33
C SER A 23 5.84 -1.07 -20.76
N LEU A 24 6.22 -0.05 -19.98
CA LEU A 24 7.53 0.02 -19.36
C LEU A 24 7.77 -1.14 -18.37
N VAL A 25 6.78 -1.47 -17.54
CA VAL A 25 6.89 -2.59 -16.59
C VAL A 25 6.98 -3.93 -17.32
N GLU A 26 6.20 -4.10 -18.38
CA GLU A 26 6.21 -5.32 -19.21
C GLU A 26 7.56 -5.53 -19.89
N ASP A 27 8.13 -4.49 -20.50
CA ASP A 27 9.46 -4.55 -21.12
C ASP A 27 10.54 -4.90 -20.10
N ALA A 28 10.53 -4.22 -18.94
CA ALA A 28 11.46 -4.50 -17.85
C ALA A 28 11.31 -5.92 -17.28
N THR A 29 10.08 -6.42 -17.16
CA THR A 29 9.79 -7.79 -16.72
C THR A 29 10.46 -8.81 -17.63
N ARG A 30 10.33 -8.65 -18.94
CA ARG A 30 10.97 -9.51 -19.95
C ARG A 30 12.49 -9.42 -19.91
N GLU A 31 13.05 -8.20 -19.81
CA GLU A 31 14.51 -7.98 -19.77
C GLU A 31 15.13 -8.57 -18.49
N LEU A 32 14.38 -8.63 -17.37
CA LEU A 32 14.79 -9.27 -16.13
C LEU A 32 14.66 -10.80 -16.14
N GLY A 33 14.05 -11.39 -17.18
CA GLY A 33 13.84 -12.84 -17.27
C GLY A 33 12.60 -13.35 -16.53
N PHE A 34 11.70 -12.45 -16.08
CA PHE A 34 10.39 -12.85 -15.55
C PHE A 34 9.34 -12.91 -16.66
N GLN A 35 8.27 -13.67 -16.43
CA GLN A 35 7.16 -13.80 -17.36
C GLN A 35 5.90 -13.10 -16.89
N PHE A 36 5.74 -12.96 -15.57
CA PHE A 36 4.58 -12.36 -14.96
C PHE A 36 4.97 -11.15 -14.11
N TYR A 37 4.08 -10.17 -14.09
CA TYR A 37 4.15 -9.04 -13.18
C TYR A 37 2.74 -8.68 -12.68
N ALA A 38 2.68 -8.11 -11.48
CA ALA A 38 1.47 -7.52 -10.94
C ALA A 38 1.83 -6.29 -10.10
N LEU A 39 1.22 -5.16 -10.42
CA LEU A 39 1.32 -3.91 -9.68
C LEU A 39 -0.06 -3.61 -9.12
N LEU A 40 -0.21 -3.74 -7.83
CA LEU A 40 -1.49 -3.75 -7.15
C LEU A 40 -1.55 -2.72 -6.03
N ASP A 41 -2.67 -2.00 -5.97
CA ASP A 41 -3.11 -1.28 -4.77
C ASP A 41 -3.96 -2.24 -3.92
N HIS A 42 -3.61 -2.39 -2.65
CA HIS A 42 -4.27 -3.37 -1.78
C HIS A 42 -5.72 -3.01 -1.43
N ARG A 43 -6.18 -1.78 -1.70
CA ARG A 43 -7.61 -1.45 -1.62
C ARG A 43 -8.46 -2.20 -2.63
N SER A 44 -7.89 -2.58 -3.79
CA SER A 44 -8.60 -3.39 -4.80
C SER A 44 -9.01 -4.75 -4.29
N LEU A 45 -8.41 -5.17 -3.18
CA LEU A 45 -8.67 -6.46 -2.56
C LEU A 45 -9.80 -6.42 -1.52
N SER A 46 -10.26 -5.20 -1.13
CA SER A 46 -11.17 -5.01 0.02
C SER A 46 -12.63 -4.75 -0.34
N GLY A 47 -13.03 -4.74 -1.61
CA GLY A 47 -14.43 -4.60 -2.02
C GLY A 47 -14.69 -3.73 -3.26
N PRO A 48 -15.89 -3.77 -3.84
CA PRO A 48 -16.29 -2.96 -4.97
C PRO A 48 -16.46 -1.50 -4.57
N GLY A 49 -15.80 -0.57 -5.26
CA GLY A 49 -16.10 0.87 -5.12
C GLY A 49 -14.92 1.82 -5.13
N ALA A 50 -13.69 1.39 -4.90
CA ALA A 50 -12.54 2.24 -5.11
C ALA A 50 -11.92 1.93 -6.49
N ALA A 51 -11.66 2.96 -7.30
CA ALA A 51 -10.84 2.84 -8.49
C ALA A 51 -9.41 2.45 -8.05
N ALA A 52 -9.21 1.17 -7.85
CA ALA A 52 -7.99 0.63 -7.32
C ALA A 52 -7.03 0.37 -8.47
N LEU A 53 -5.78 0.77 -8.30
CA LEU A 53 -4.75 0.52 -9.29
C LEU A 53 -4.48 -0.98 -9.38
N ARG A 54 -4.69 -1.52 -10.56
CA ARG A 54 -4.29 -2.88 -10.93
C ARG A 54 -3.70 -2.89 -12.34
N ILE A 55 -2.45 -3.27 -12.45
CA ILE A 55 -1.75 -3.49 -13.70
C ILE A 55 -1.04 -4.82 -13.59
N ASP A 56 -1.49 -5.82 -14.31
CA ASP A 56 -0.89 -7.16 -14.28
C ASP A 56 -1.03 -7.86 -15.64
N ASN A 57 -0.27 -8.93 -15.81
CA ASN A 57 -0.38 -9.87 -16.92
C ASN A 57 -0.56 -11.31 -16.42
N TYR A 58 -1.10 -11.50 -15.21
CA TYR A 58 -1.40 -12.82 -14.67
C TYR A 58 -2.43 -13.54 -15.53
N PRO A 59 -2.42 -14.89 -15.58
CA PRO A 59 -3.45 -15.65 -16.28
C PRO A 59 -4.86 -15.22 -15.85
N SER A 60 -5.74 -15.00 -16.84
CA SER A 60 -7.10 -14.47 -16.61
C SER A 60 -7.92 -15.37 -15.69
N GLU A 61 -7.74 -16.70 -15.84
CA GLU A 61 -8.41 -17.71 -15.03
C GLU A 61 -7.98 -17.62 -13.56
N TRP A 62 -6.69 -17.37 -13.28
CA TRP A 62 -6.19 -17.14 -11.93
C TRP A 62 -6.76 -15.85 -11.34
N ALA A 63 -6.77 -14.80 -12.14
CA ALA A 63 -7.34 -13.52 -11.71
C ALA A 63 -8.82 -13.63 -11.36
N ALA A 64 -9.59 -14.40 -12.15
CA ALA A 64 -11.01 -14.66 -11.88
C ALA A 64 -11.20 -15.53 -10.61
N GLU A 65 -10.35 -16.54 -10.40
CA GLU A 65 -10.43 -17.41 -9.22
C GLU A 65 -10.13 -16.65 -7.91
N ILE A 66 -9.12 -15.78 -7.90
CA ILE A 66 -8.81 -14.93 -6.74
C ILE A 66 -10.04 -14.12 -6.30
N ILE A 67 -10.77 -13.56 -7.27
CA ILE A 67 -11.95 -12.72 -7.01
C ILE A 67 -13.12 -13.58 -6.55
N SER A 68 -13.43 -14.66 -7.28
CA SER A 68 -14.63 -15.48 -7.04
C SER A 68 -14.58 -16.24 -5.70
N LEU A 69 -13.39 -16.66 -5.27
CA LEU A 69 -13.19 -17.39 -4.02
C LEU A 69 -12.76 -16.49 -2.85
N GLY A 70 -12.66 -15.18 -3.08
CA GLY A 70 -12.28 -14.23 -2.04
C GLY A 70 -10.86 -14.41 -1.51
N TYR A 71 -9.95 -15.01 -2.28
CA TYR A 71 -8.58 -15.29 -1.88
C TYR A 71 -7.74 -14.05 -1.60
N ALA A 72 -8.17 -12.91 -2.08
CA ALA A 72 -7.43 -11.66 -1.95
C ALA A 72 -7.08 -11.29 -0.50
N ALA A 73 -7.99 -11.54 0.45
CA ALA A 73 -7.77 -11.28 1.87
C ALA A 73 -6.82 -12.28 2.54
N ASP A 74 -6.76 -13.50 2.00
CA ASP A 74 -5.96 -14.62 2.53
C ASP A 74 -4.70 -14.90 1.69
N ASP A 75 -4.42 -14.10 0.66
CA ASP A 75 -3.22 -14.27 -0.16
C ASP A 75 -1.96 -14.04 0.69
N PRO A 76 -1.11 -15.08 0.88
CA PRO A 76 0.06 -14.97 1.72
C PRO A 76 1.09 -13.96 1.20
N VAL A 77 1.17 -13.71 -0.11
CA VAL A 77 2.04 -12.71 -0.70
C VAL A 77 1.56 -11.30 -0.31
N HIS A 78 0.24 -11.09 -0.38
CA HIS A 78 -0.36 -9.84 0.08
C HIS A 78 -0.15 -9.63 1.58
N LEU A 79 -0.47 -10.63 2.42
CA LEU A 79 -0.29 -10.55 3.87
C LEU A 79 1.16 -10.25 4.27
N ALA A 80 2.13 -10.92 3.62
CA ALA A 80 3.55 -10.68 3.86
C ALA A 80 3.96 -9.27 3.42
N SER A 81 3.45 -8.77 2.30
CA SER A 81 3.77 -7.43 1.80
C SER A 81 3.34 -6.31 2.76
N CYS A 82 2.32 -6.54 3.60
CA CYS A 82 1.91 -5.62 4.66
C CYS A 82 2.84 -5.64 5.90
N ARG A 83 3.78 -6.58 6.00
CA ARG A 83 4.67 -6.77 7.16
C ARG A 83 6.08 -6.21 6.96
N THR A 84 6.44 -5.84 5.75
CA THR A 84 7.77 -5.35 5.40
C THR A 84 7.72 -4.27 4.33
N ASN A 85 8.78 -3.47 4.23
CA ASN A 85 9.04 -2.58 3.09
C ASN A 85 10.26 -3.05 2.28
N VAL A 86 10.82 -4.23 2.60
CA VAL A 86 11.93 -4.83 1.86
C VAL A 86 11.39 -5.85 0.87
N ALA A 87 11.96 -5.88 -0.33
CA ALA A 87 11.64 -6.90 -1.33
C ALA A 87 11.94 -8.30 -0.78
N PHE A 88 11.05 -9.26 -1.03
CA PHE A 88 11.19 -10.64 -0.56
C PHE A 88 10.82 -11.64 -1.64
N ALA A 89 11.53 -12.76 -1.66
CA ALA A 89 11.17 -13.90 -2.50
C ALA A 89 9.99 -14.68 -1.86
N TRP A 90 9.13 -15.27 -2.68
CA TRP A 90 7.98 -16.04 -2.17
C TRP A 90 8.40 -17.30 -1.38
N SER A 91 9.62 -17.77 -1.56
CA SER A 91 10.22 -18.80 -0.70
C SER A 91 10.46 -18.35 0.75
N GLU A 92 10.46 -17.05 1.01
CA GLU A 92 10.71 -16.44 2.33
C GLU A 92 9.43 -16.11 3.10
N LEU A 93 8.25 -16.40 2.54
CA LEU A 93 6.94 -16.09 3.15
C LEU A 93 6.84 -16.59 4.60
N GLY A 94 7.35 -17.79 4.89
CA GLY A 94 7.33 -18.36 6.24
C GLY A 94 8.17 -17.61 7.29
N ARG A 95 9.05 -16.68 6.85
CA ARG A 95 9.81 -15.80 7.75
C ARG A 95 9.02 -14.53 8.11
N LEU A 96 8.08 -14.11 7.25
CA LEU A 96 7.32 -12.88 7.38
C LEU A 96 5.96 -13.09 8.02
N ILE A 97 5.33 -14.24 7.74
CA ILE A 97 4.02 -14.61 8.26
C ILE A 97 3.99 -16.09 8.67
N LYS A 98 3.12 -16.44 9.61
CA LYS A 98 2.79 -17.83 9.89
C LYS A 98 1.96 -18.39 8.73
N LEU A 99 2.54 -19.34 7.97
CA LEU A 99 1.83 -20.00 6.89
C LEU A 99 0.81 -21.00 7.46
N GLU A 100 -0.43 -20.87 7.01
CA GLU A 100 -1.54 -21.76 7.35
C GLU A 100 -1.92 -22.64 6.14
N PRO A 101 -2.67 -23.75 6.33
CA PRO A 101 -3.08 -24.61 5.22
C PRO A 101 -3.82 -23.88 4.08
N ARG A 102 -4.61 -22.84 4.41
CA ARG A 102 -5.28 -21.99 3.40
C ARG A 102 -4.28 -21.24 2.51
N HIS A 103 -3.20 -20.71 3.08
CA HIS A 103 -2.13 -20.03 2.34
C HIS A 103 -1.40 -20.98 1.38
N CYS A 104 -1.10 -22.19 1.85
CA CYS A 104 -0.48 -23.23 1.01
C CYS A 104 -1.39 -23.63 -0.15
N ARG A 105 -2.72 -23.71 0.07
CA ARG A 105 -3.69 -23.97 -1.01
C ARG A 105 -3.69 -22.88 -2.06
N ILE A 106 -3.67 -21.61 -1.67
CA ILE A 106 -3.63 -20.48 -2.61
C ILE A 106 -2.35 -20.54 -3.47
N LEU A 107 -1.19 -20.78 -2.84
CA LEU A 107 0.07 -20.93 -3.57
C LEU A 107 0.10 -22.15 -4.49
N ALA A 108 -0.53 -23.25 -4.09
CA ALA A 108 -0.66 -24.43 -4.95
C ALA A 108 -1.58 -24.15 -6.15
N ARG A 109 -2.69 -23.45 -5.93
CA ARG A 109 -3.60 -23.04 -7.00
C ARG A 109 -2.94 -22.08 -7.98
N SER A 110 -2.19 -21.08 -7.52
CA SER A 110 -1.48 -20.16 -8.41
C SER A 110 -0.51 -20.92 -9.34
N ARG A 111 0.18 -21.95 -8.81
CA ARG A 111 1.06 -22.81 -9.62
C ARG A 111 0.28 -23.61 -10.66
N HIS A 112 -0.92 -24.10 -10.34
CA HIS A 112 -1.78 -24.79 -11.30
C HIS A 112 -2.12 -23.90 -12.51
N PHE A 113 -2.27 -22.60 -12.30
CA PHE A 113 -2.46 -21.62 -13.36
C PHE A 113 -1.17 -21.11 -13.99
N GLY A 114 -0.04 -21.74 -13.70
CA GLY A 114 1.25 -21.49 -14.34
C GLY A 114 2.12 -20.44 -13.64
N LEU A 115 1.70 -19.84 -12.52
CA LEU A 115 2.56 -18.95 -11.73
C LEU A 115 3.55 -19.78 -10.90
N GLY A 116 4.82 -19.53 -11.14
CA GLY A 116 5.93 -20.14 -10.40
C GLY A 116 6.47 -19.24 -9.28
N PRO A 117 7.75 -19.44 -8.91
CA PRO A 117 8.42 -18.59 -7.93
C PRO A 117 8.40 -17.12 -8.32
N GLY A 118 8.33 -16.24 -7.33
CA GLY A 118 8.31 -14.80 -7.56
C GLY A 118 9.01 -14.01 -6.47
N VAL A 119 9.14 -12.72 -6.70
CA VAL A 119 9.60 -11.70 -5.78
C VAL A 119 8.56 -10.60 -5.68
N THR A 120 8.33 -10.09 -4.49
CA THR A 120 7.41 -8.97 -4.24
C THR A 120 8.13 -7.80 -3.60
N ILE A 121 7.87 -6.62 -4.13
CA ILE A 121 8.35 -5.34 -3.66
C ILE A 121 7.18 -4.61 -3.02
N PRO A 122 7.12 -4.51 -1.69
CA PRO A 122 6.05 -3.80 -1.00
C PRO A 122 6.27 -2.29 -1.00
N ALA A 123 5.18 -1.55 -0.81
CA ALA A 123 5.22 -0.11 -0.58
C ALA A 123 4.12 0.29 0.41
N ASN A 124 4.50 0.37 1.68
CA ASN A 124 3.65 0.77 2.80
C ASN A 124 4.03 2.19 3.23
N VAL A 125 3.41 3.19 2.63
CA VAL A 125 3.65 4.60 2.95
C VAL A 125 2.53 5.09 3.86
N PRO A 126 2.85 5.64 5.03
CA PRO A 126 1.83 6.23 5.91
C PRO A 126 0.96 7.26 5.18
N GLY A 127 -0.34 7.15 5.36
CA GLY A 127 -1.31 8.01 4.69
C GLY A 127 -1.68 7.60 3.27
N GLU A 128 -1.05 6.57 2.72
CA GLU A 128 -1.40 6.00 1.43
C GLU A 128 -1.86 4.54 1.57
N PRO A 129 -2.68 4.05 0.65
CA PRO A 129 -2.96 2.63 0.59
C PRO A 129 -1.68 1.83 0.37
N SER A 130 -1.52 0.75 1.11
CA SER A 130 -0.47 -0.22 0.84
C SER A 130 -0.56 -0.71 -0.60
N ALA A 131 0.59 -0.96 -1.21
CA ALA A 131 0.70 -1.43 -2.57
C ALA A 131 1.87 -2.40 -2.71
N SER A 132 1.88 -3.18 -3.78
CA SER A 132 3.02 -4.04 -4.10
C SER A 132 3.23 -4.17 -5.59
N CYS A 133 4.48 -4.43 -5.97
CA CYS A 133 4.86 -4.86 -7.30
C CYS A 133 5.48 -6.25 -7.19
N SER A 134 4.94 -7.21 -7.92
CA SER A 134 5.43 -8.59 -7.95
C SER A 134 5.94 -8.93 -9.33
N PHE A 135 7.02 -9.70 -9.38
CA PHE A 135 7.52 -10.35 -10.59
C PHE A 135 7.59 -11.85 -10.33
N ALA A 136 7.13 -12.66 -11.30
CA ALA A 136 7.14 -14.11 -11.15
C ALA A 136 7.57 -14.79 -12.44
N VAL A 137 8.10 -16.00 -12.31
CA VAL A 137 8.43 -16.88 -13.41
C VAL A 137 7.30 -17.90 -13.61
N ARG A 138 7.36 -18.65 -14.71
CA ARG A 138 6.43 -19.78 -14.93
C ARG A 138 6.66 -20.88 -13.91
N ALA A 139 5.59 -21.61 -13.61
CA ALA A 139 5.70 -22.83 -12.80
C ALA A 139 6.69 -23.82 -13.44
N GLY A 140 7.57 -24.37 -12.62
CA GLY A 140 8.67 -25.24 -13.07
C GLY A 140 9.95 -24.51 -13.49
N SER A 141 9.95 -23.17 -13.52
CA SER A 141 11.15 -22.38 -13.78
C SER A 141 11.83 -21.96 -12.48
N GLU A 142 13.11 -21.67 -12.53
CA GLU A 142 13.87 -21.13 -11.40
C GLU A 142 13.77 -19.61 -11.34
N LEU A 143 13.75 -19.09 -10.12
CA LEU A 143 13.77 -17.65 -9.89
C LEU A 143 15.15 -17.08 -10.29
N PRO A 144 15.22 -16.02 -11.13
CA PRO A 144 16.48 -15.41 -11.52
C PRO A 144 17.06 -14.57 -10.36
N SER A 145 17.65 -15.25 -9.37
CA SER A 145 18.11 -14.63 -8.10
C SER A 145 19.04 -13.46 -8.28
N ALA A 146 19.92 -13.51 -9.31
CA ALA A 146 20.82 -12.40 -9.63
C ALA A 146 20.09 -11.12 -10.07
N GLN A 147 18.81 -11.22 -10.45
CA GLN A 147 17.98 -10.09 -10.92
C GLN A 147 17.13 -9.47 -9.83
N ILE A 148 17.03 -10.08 -8.64
CA ILE A 148 16.10 -9.64 -7.57
C ILE A 148 16.37 -8.19 -7.16
N HIS A 149 17.62 -7.78 -7.01
CA HIS A 149 17.94 -6.40 -6.65
C HIS A 149 17.52 -5.39 -7.74
N CYS A 150 17.71 -5.73 -9.01
CA CYS A 150 17.25 -4.90 -10.11
C CYS A 150 15.72 -4.85 -10.17
N ALA A 151 15.05 -5.98 -9.97
CA ALA A 151 13.60 -6.06 -9.88
C ALA A 151 13.05 -5.20 -8.72
N ALA A 152 13.74 -5.20 -7.57
CA ALA A 152 13.37 -4.38 -6.43
C ALA A 152 13.40 -2.87 -6.75
N LEU A 153 14.44 -2.39 -7.42
CA LEU A 153 14.54 -0.99 -7.86
C LEU A 153 13.46 -0.65 -8.89
N ILE A 154 13.24 -1.51 -9.88
CA ILE A 154 12.22 -1.31 -10.91
C ILE A 154 10.83 -1.30 -10.29
N GLY A 155 10.51 -2.26 -9.40
CA GLY A 155 9.23 -2.31 -8.70
C GLY A 155 8.97 -1.07 -7.84
N ALA A 156 9.98 -0.58 -7.12
CA ALA A 156 9.87 0.64 -6.32
C ALA A 156 9.58 1.87 -7.19
N HIS A 157 10.29 2.04 -8.32
CA HIS A 157 10.02 3.12 -9.27
C HIS A 157 8.66 2.99 -9.96
N ALA A 158 8.24 1.78 -10.30
CA ALA A 158 6.92 1.53 -10.88
C ALA A 158 5.79 1.91 -9.91
N LEU A 159 5.92 1.51 -8.63
CA LEU A 159 4.96 1.88 -7.57
C LEU A 159 4.91 3.39 -7.34
N TRP A 160 6.08 4.04 -7.32
CA TRP A 160 6.15 5.50 -7.22
C TRP A 160 5.46 6.19 -8.40
N ALA A 161 5.70 5.74 -9.63
CA ALA A 161 5.07 6.31 -10.81
C ALA A 161 3.55 6.07 -10.83
N ALA A 162 3.11 4.88 -10.46
CA ALA A 162 1.69 4.50 -10.43
C ALA A 162 0.86 5.38 -9.48
N ARG A 163 1.47 5.86 -8.39
CA ARG A 163 0.81 6.76 -7.43
C ARG A 163 0.33 8.06 -8.06
N ARG A 164 1.04 8.59 -9.08
CA ARG A 164 0.66 9.83 -9.77
C ARG A 164 -0.64 9.70 -10.55
N PHE A 165 -1.02 8.48 -10.92
CA PHE A 165 -2.24 8.19 -11.67
C PHE A 165 -3.42 7.78 -10.78
N ARG A 166 -3.23 7.76 -9.47
CA ARG A 166 -4.34 7.58 -8.52
C ARG A 166 -5.16 8.87 -8.46
N PRO A 167 -6.49 8.75 -8.35
CA PRO A 167 -7.28 9.89 -7.94
C PRO A 167 -6.70 10.43 -6.64
N ALA A 168 -6.36 11.70 -6.61
CA ALA A 168 -5.88 12.33 -5.39
C ALA A 168 -6.98 12.16 -4.33
N ALA A 169 -6.69 11.40 -3.27
CA ALA A 169 -7.52 11.49 -2.07
C ALA A 169 -7.41 12.96 -1.63
N THR A 170 -8.52 13.68 -1.70
CA THR A 170 -8.58 15.07 -1.24
C THR A 170 -8.30 15.04 0.27
N ARG A 171 -7.04 15.31 0.61
CA ARG A 171 -6.64 15.53 1.99
C ARG A 171 -7.17 16.90 2.40
N PRO A 172 -8.14 16.98 3.31
CA PRO A 172 -8.66 18.27 3.73
C PRO A 172 -7.57 19.06 4.44
N HIS A 173 -7.57 20.35 4.23
CA HIS A 173 -6.65 21.25 4.92
C HIS A 173 -7.15 21.46 6.35
N LEU A 174 -6.28 21.15 7.33
CA LEU A 174 -6.49 21.49 8.73
C LEU A 174 -5.62 22.69 9.10
N SER A 175 -6.22 23.68 9.74
CA SER A 175 -5.47 24.80 10.31
C SER A 175 -4.55 24.31 11.44
N ARG A 176 -3.55 25.13 11.78
CA ARG A 176 -2.62 24.82 12.88
C ARG A 176 -3.35 24.50 14.20
N ARG A 177 -4.44 25.20 14.50
CA ARG A 177 -5.23 25.01 15.72
C ARG A 177 -6.04 23.71 15.67
N GLU A 178 -6.65 23.40 14.55
CA GLU A 178 -7.36 22.14 14.34
C GLU A 178 -6.41 20.94 14.45
N LEU A 179 -5.19 21.06 13.92
CA LEU A 179 -4.16 20.02 14.04
C LEU A 179 -3.69 19.84 15.51
N GLN A 180 -3.51 20.92 16.24
CA GLN A 180 -3.19 20.82 17.68
C GLN A 180 -4.31 20.11 18.45
N CYS A 181 -5.57 20.44 18.17
CA CYS A 181 -6.70 19.76 18.77
C CYS A 181 -6.78 18.29 18.36
N LEU A 182 -6.55 17.96 17.07
CA LEU A 182 -6.52 16.57 16.59
C LEU A 182 -5.50 15.72 17.34
N ARG A 183 -4.28 16.22 17.56
CA ARG A 183 -3.25 15.52 18.35
C ARG A 183 -3.72 15.22 19.76
N LEU A 184 -4.35 16.17 20.42
CA LEU A 184 -4.87 15.97 21.77
C LEU A 184 -6.10 15.05 21.80
N VAL A 185 -6.94 15.08 20.75
CA VAL A 185 -8.01 14.09 20.58
C VAL A 185 -7.44 12.68 20.42
N ALA A 186 -6.35 12.51 19.69
CA ALA A 186 -5.67 11.23 19.53
C ALA A 186 -5.12 10.70 20.87
N LEU A 187 -4.68 11.58 21.77
CA LEU A 187 -4.29 11.25 23.15
C LEU A 187 -5.49 11.04 24.11
N GLY A 188 -6.71 10.99 23.58
CA GLY A 188 -7.92 10.77 24.37
C GLY A 188 -8.41 11.97 25.19
N LYS A 189 -7.87 13.19 24.97
CA LYS A 189 -8.24 14.38 25.74
C LYS A 189 -9.65 14.86 25.41
N THR A 190 -10.39 15.28 26.44
CA THR A 190 -11.70 15.93 26.33
C THR A 190 -11.55 17.37 25.85
N ASP A 191 -12.64 18.00 25.38
CA ASP A 191 -12.62 19.41 24.96
C ASP A 191 -12.22 20.35 26.10
N TRP A 192 -12.55 20.00 27.36
CA TRP A 192 -12.13 20.74 28.54
C TRP A 192 -10.61 20.65 28.78
N GLU A 193 -10.02 19.44 28.70
CA GLU A 193 -8.58 19.24 28.84
C GLU A 193 -7.83 19.95 27.69
N ILE A 194 -8.31 19.83 26.47
CA ILE A 194 -7.75 20.51 25.29
C ILE A 194 -7.71 22.02 25.51
N ALA A 195 -8.82 22.58 26.01
CA ALA A 195 -8.92 23.99 26.31
C ALA A 195 -7.86 24.44 27.35
N ARG A 196 -7.70 23.66 28.41
CA ARG A 196 -6.67 23.93 29.45
C ARG A 196 -5.26 23.84 28.90
N ILE A 197 -4.95 22.82 28.12
CA ILE A 197 -3.62 22.60 27.56
C ILE A 197 -3.24 23.70 26.56
N LEU A 198 -4.18 24.14 25.73
CA LEU A 198 -3.92 25.09 24.64
C LEU A 198 -4.23 26.56 25.01
N GLY A 199 -4.74 26.82 26.20
CA GLY A 199 -4.97 28.17 26.74
C GLY A 199 -6.15 28.91 26.09
N PHE A 200 -7.26 28.20 25.80
CA PHE A 200 -8.49 28.83 25.30
C PHE A 200 -9.76 28.27 26.00
N SER A 201 -10.94 28.77 25.65
CA SER A 201 -12.19 28.29 26.25
C SER A 201 -12.56 26.88 25.78
N GLN A 202 -13.30 26.14 26.61
CA GLN A 202 -13.85 24.84 26.21
C GLN A 202 -14.72 24.94 24.96
N HIS A 203 -15.49 26.01 24.83
CA HIS A 203 -16.26 26.28 23.61
C HIS A 203 -15.36 26.40 22.38
N THR A 204 -14.24 27.09 22.50
CA THR A 204 -13.27 27.26 21.41
C THR A 204 -12.63 25.89 21.03
N ALA A 205 -12.27 25.08 22.02
CA ALA A 205 -11.76 23.71 21.78
C ALA A 205 -12.78 22.87 21.00
N HIS A 206 -14.04 22.88 21.49
CA HIS A 206 -15.14 22.21 20.80
C HIS A 206 -15.30 22.65 19.34
N GLN A 207 -15.23 23.95 19.06
CA GLN A 207 -15.35 24.47 17.70
C GLN A 207 -14.20 24.01 16.78
N TYR A 208 -12.95 23.97 17.25
CA TYR A 208 -11.83 23.45 16.46
C TYR A 208 -11.98 21.96 16.17
N VAL A 209 -12.35 21.14 17.17
CA VAL A 209 -12.61 19.72 16.96
C VAL A 209 -13.79 19.49 16.01
N LYS A 210 -14.85 20.28 16.13
CA LYS A 210 -16.01 20.23 15.22
C LYS A 210 -15.62 20.57 13.78
N ARG A 211 -14.81 21.62 13.56
CA ARG A 211 -14.32 22.00 12.22
C ARG A 211 -13.42 20.91 11.63
N ALA A 212 -12.50 20.35 12.43
CA ALA A 212 -11.66 19.25 11.98
C ALA A 212 -12.50 18.03 11.55
N ARG A 213 -13.58 17.69 12.30
CA ARG A 213 -14.50 16.63 11.92
C ARG A 213 -15.27 16.96 10.63
N ALA A 214 -15.76 18.19 10.52
CA ALA A 214 -16.50 18.64 9.34
C ALA A 214 -15.64 18.61 8.07
N ALA A 215 -14.34 18.92 8.18
CA ALA A 215 -13.40 18.81 7.06
C ALA A 215 -13.30 17.38 6.49
N TYR A 216 -13.56 16.36 7.31
CA TYR A 216 -13.60 14.95 6.92
C TYR A 216 -15.01 14.38 6.75
N ASP A 217 -16.02 15.24 6.78
CA ASP A 217 -17.43 14.82 6.73
C ASP A 217 -17.73 13.69 7.75
N THR A 218 -17.24 13.85 9.00
CA THR A 218 -17.45 12.87 10.08
C THR A 218 -17.98 13.54 11.35
N VAL A 219 -18.82 12.81 12.08
CA VAL A 219 -19.29 13.21 13.42
C VAL A 219 -18.52 12.50 14.55
N SER A 220 -17.71 11.52 14.22
CA SER A 220 -17.01 10.68 15.19
C SER A 220 -15.60 11.22 15.48
N ARG A 221 -15.27 11.37 16.79
CA ARG A 221 -13.90 11.71 17.23
C ARG A 221 -12.90 10.60 16.89
N THR A 222 -13.31 9.34 17.00
CA THR A 222 -12.47 8.18 16.65
C THR A 222 -12.16 8.15 15.16
N GLN A 223 -13.17 8.37 14.31
CA GLN A 223 -12.94 8.46 12.87
C GLN A 223 -12.04 9.62 12.49
N LEU A 224 -12.14 10.77 13.16
CA LEU A 224 -11.24 11.90 12.94
C LEU A 224 -9.78 11.51 13.20
N VAL A 225 -9.49 10.74 14.26
CA VAL A 225 -8.14 10.22 14.54
C VAL A 225 -7.67 9.27 13.44
N VAL A 226 -8.54 8.34 13.01
CA VAL A 226 -8.22 7.40 11.91
C VAL A 226 -7.89 8.15 10.62
N TYR A 227 -8.67 9.18 10.28
CA TYR A 227 -8.39 10.02 9.12
C TYR A 227 -7.10 10.82 9.28
N GLY A 228 -6.83 11.33 10.49
CA GLY A 228 -5.59 12.02 10.80
C GLY A 228 -4.34 11.16 10.62
N LEU A 229 -4.40 9.90 11.04
CA LEU A 229 -3.36 8.89 10.81
C LEU A 229 -3.23 8.53 9.33
N ARG A 230 -4.36 8.29 8.65
CA ARG A 230 -4.39 7.99 7.22
C ARG A 230 -3.70 9.07 6.39
N ASP A 231 -3.98 10.32 6.69
CA ASP A 231 -3.49 11.47 5.92
C ASP A 231 -2.15 12.01 6.45
N ALA A 232 -1.52 11.28 7.38
CA ALA A 232 -0.25 11.66 8.00
C ALA A 232 -0.23 13.08 8.61
N TRP A 233 -1.37 13.54 9.16
CA TRP A 233 -1.44 14.73 10.00
C TRP A 233 -0.89 14.47 11.40
N ILE A 234 -1.05 13.23 11.85
CA ILE A 234 -0.54 12.68 13.11
C ILE A 234 0.08 11.31 12.83
N SER A 235 1.02 10.92 13.67
CA SER A 235 1.62 9.58 13.69
C SER A 235 1.01 8.72 14.82
N PHE A 236 1.35 7.44 14.86
CA PHE A 236 1.02 6.59 16.01
C PHE A 236 1.71 7.07 17.29
N ASP A 237 2.92 7.63 17.18
CA ASP A 237 3.65 8.19 18.34
C ASP A 237 2.94 9.43 18.91
N ASP A 238 2.24 10.21 18.06
CA ASP A 238 1.38 11.32 18.53
C ASP A 238 0.14 10.84 19.29
N ALA A 239 -0.29 9.59 19.06
CA ALA A 239 -1.53 9.02 19.62
C ALA A 239 -1.28 8.11 20.85
N ILE A 240 -0.05 7.70 21.07
CA ILE A 240 0.34 6.82 22.19
C ILE A 240 1.08 7.70 23.22
N PRO A 241 0.58 7.82 24.47
CA PRO A 241 1.32 8.55 25.49
C PRO A 241 2.69 7.91 25.73
N PRO A 242 3.74 8.71 26.01
CA PRO A 242 5.04 8.15 26.35
C PRO A 242 4.89 7.19 27.52
N SER A 243 5.49 6.01 27.38
CA SER A 243 5.55 5.03 28.47
C SER A 243 6.26 5.68 29.65
N GLY A 244 5.54 5.87 30.76
CA GLY A 244 6.06 6.41 31.99
C GLY A 244 7.08 5.48 32.66
#